data_338e3b27cf328696ddcfe77f1ca98b68
#
_entry.id   338e3b27cf328696ddcfe77f1ca98b68
#
_cell.length_a   1.000
_cell.length_b   1.000
_cell.length_c   1.000
_cell.angle_alpha   90.00
_cell.angle_beta   90.00
_cell.angle_gamma   90.00
#
_symmetry.space_group_name_H-M   'P 1'
#
loop_
_entity.id
_entity.type
_entity.pdbx_description
1 polymer ?
#
loop_
_entity_poly.entity_id
_entity_poly.type
_entity_poly.pdbx_seq_one_letter_code
_entity_poly.pdbx_strand_id
1 'polypeptide(L)'
;MPIKNKSKKPSKEKRMRPNVLYVDLASILSVDHACDGCRPGEPCCCSAYEVCVTTAELERIIPVLPEVVRFCPHLGTVDGYDNIFDEVEPGLFAIDTDDDGLCLFAFRSGGKVRCSLHSAGVALGLPPEKVKPKACLLWPMNFSEGKEVLSLVDDALTFRCNTLRRGRSRNLSPAFLEALDAVYGKGVGDRLGQAAASGARRVAVSRRR
;
A
#
# COMPACT_ATOMS: atom_id res chain seq x y z
N MET A 1 55.21 -11.97 19.52
CA MET A 1 54.73 -10.79 18.80
C MET A 1 53.21 -10.77 18.85
N PRO A 2 52.53 -9.78 19.44
CA PRO A 2 51.08 -9.75 19.52
C PRO A 2 50.51 -9.11 18.27
N ILE A 3 49.54 -9.81 17.63
CA ILE A 3 48.77 -9.38 16.47
C ILE A 3 47.78 -8.29 16.90
N LYS A 4 47.97 -7.06 16.39
CA LYS A 4 47.05 -5.93 16.63
C LYS A 4 45.78 -6.13 15.82
N ASN A 5 44.69 -6.50 16.48
CA ASN A 5 43.36 -6.58 15.91
C ASN A 5 42.82 -5.15 15.71
N LYS A 6 42.75 -4.67 14.47
CA LYS A 6 42.16 -3.39 14.15
C LYS A 6 40.62 -3.55 14.16
N SER A 7 39.98 -3.13 15.24
CA SER A 7 38.54 -3.00 15.30
C SER A 7 38.05 -2.01 14.27
N LYS A 8 37.31 -2.48 13.25
CA LYS A 8 36.56 -1.63 12.31
C LYS A 8 35.49 -0.88 13.12
N LYS A 9 35.56 0.47 13.13
CA LYS A 9 34.49 1.33 13.67
C LYS A 9 33.21 1.04 12.90
N PRO A 10 32.03 0.88 13.59
CA PRO A 10 30.77 0.73 12.91
C PRO A 10 30.50 1.97 12.05
N SER A 11 30.09 1.74 10.81
CA SER A 11 29.64 2.80 9.88
C SER A 11 28.50 3.57 10.53
N LYS A 12 28.58 4.90 10.56
CA LYS A 12 27.50 5.78 11.05
C LYS A 12 26.26 5.51 10.22
N GLU A 13 25.32 4.76 10.76
CA GLU A 13 23.98 4.62 10.20
C GLU A 13 23.40 6.02 10.04
N LYS A 14 23.12 6.39 8.80
CA LYS A 14 22.63 7.72 8.46
C LYS A 14 21.18 7.80 8.93
N ARG A 15 20.95 8.35 10.15
CA ARG A 15 19.60 8.55 10.69
C ARG A 15 18.73 9.25 9.67
N MET A 16 17.67 8.56 9.22
CA MET A 16 16.73 9.10 8.26
C MET A 16 15.89 10.20 8.90
N ARG A 17 15.55 11.24 8.13
CA ARG A 17 14.83 12.40 8.67
C ARG A 17 13.34 12.07 8.78
N PRO A 18 12.65 12.29 9.90
CA PRO A 18 11.29 11.81 10.17
C PRO A 18 10.22 12.33 9.19
N ASN A 19 10.47 13.45 8.50
CA ASN A 19 9.52 14.05 7.55
C ASN A 19 9.97 13.91 6.08
N VAL A 20 10.84 12.93 5.77
CA VAL A 20 11.33 12.70 4.42
C VAL A 20 10.90 11.32 3.95
N LEU A 21 10.29 11.27 2.78
CA LEU A 21 9.98 10.04 2.05
C LEU A 21 11.15 9.73 1.12
N TYR A 22 11.77 8.59 1.31
CA TYR A 22 12.78 8.06 0.40
C TYR A 22 12.11 7.09 -0.58
N VAL A 23 12.37 7.25 -1.86
CA VAL A 23 11.71 6.47 -2.92
C VAL A 23 12.73 5.91 -3.89
N ASP A 24 12.63 4.62 -4.19
CA ASP A 24 13.35 3.96 -5.28
C ASP A 24 12.55 4.10 -6.59
N LEU A 25 12.75 5.20 -7.28
CA LEU A 25 12.09 5.46 -8.56
C LEU A 25 12.47 4.44 -9.63
N ALA A 26 13.67 3.84 -9.56
CA ALA A 26 14.10 2.88 -10.57
C ALA A 26 13.22 1.63 -10.56
N SER A 27 12.81 1.14 -9.38
CA SER A 27 11.89 0.00 -9.26
C SER A 27 10.48 0.38 -9.72
N ILE A 28 9.95 1.51 -9.23
CA ILE A 28 8.57 1.94 -9.51
C ILE A 28 8.36 2.27 -11.00
N LEU A 29 9.36 2.88 -11.65
CA LEU A 29 9.32 3.20 -13.08
C LEU A 29 9.33 1.98 -14.00
N SER A 30 9.67 0.80 -13.48
CA SER A 30 9.71 -0.43 -14.27
C SER A 30 8.32 -1.02 -14.55
N VAL A 31 7.28 -0.52 -13.89
CA VAL A 31 5.94 -1.11 -13.93
C VAL A 31 4.87 -0.08 -14.24
N ASP A 32 3.89 -0.49 -15.04
CA ASP A 32 2.58 0.15 -15.14
C ASP A 32 1.59 -0.57 -14.20
N HIS A 33 0.84 0.20 -13.43
CA HIS A 33 -0.20 -0.30 -12.54
C HIS A 33 -1.57 0.16 -12.99
N ALA A 34 -2.51 -0.81 -13.14
CA ALA A 34 -3.90 -0.53 -13.45
C ALA A 34 -4.79 -1.58 -12.77
N CYS A 35 -5.35 -1.23 -11.60
CA CYS A 35 -6.23 -2.12 -10.86
C CYS A 35 -7.70 -1.89 -11.26
N ASP A 36 -8.29 -2.90 -11.88
CA ASP A 36 -9.72 -2.96 -12.23
C ASP A 36 -10.46 -4.12 -11.52
N GLY A 37 -9.86 -4.70 -10.49
CA GLY A 37 -10.27 -5.91 -9.79
C GLY A 37 -9.59 -7.17 -10.34
N CYS A 38 -9.39 -8.17 -9.48
CA CYS A 38 -8.76 -9.44 -9.82
C CYS A 38 -9.81 -10.47 -10.25
N ARG A 39 -9.45 -11.45 -11.07
CA ARG A 39 -10.35 -12.58 -11.36
C ARG A 39 -10.27 -13.59 -10.20
N PRO A 40 -11.38 -14.28 -9.88
CA PRO A 40 -11.34 -15.37 -8.92
C PRO A 40 -10.31 -16.44 -9.33
N GLY A 41 -9.49 -16.88 -8.37
CA GLY A 41 -8.43 -17.86 -8.60
C GLY A 41 -7.12 -17.30 -9.15
N GLU A 42 -7.04 -16.00 -9.50
CA GLU A 42 -5.77 -15.34 -9.81
C GLU A 42 -5.14 -14.73 -8.54
N PRO A 43 -3.81 -14.56 -8.50
CA PRO A 43 -3.15 -13.82 -7.42
C PRO A 43 -3.78 -12.44 -7.24
N CYS A 44 -4.16 -12.13 -6.01
CA CYS A 44 -4.84 -10.91 -5.64
C CYS A 44 -4.15 -10.27 -4.42
N CYS A 45 -3.96 -8.97 -4.39
CA CYS A 45 -3.39 -8.29 -3.22
C CYS A 45 -4.24 -8.51 -1.95
N CYS A 46 -5.55 -8.78 -2.11
CA CYS A 46 -6.45 -9.09 -1.01
C CYS A 46 -6.31 -10.53 -0.47
N SER A 47 -5.55 -11.42 -1.13
CA SER A 47 -5.31 -12.80 -0.67
C SER A 47 -3.82 -13.13 -0.49
N ALA A 48 -2.93 -12.24 -0.91
CA ALA A 48 -1.50 -12.50 -0.88
C ALA A 48 -0.77 -11.83 0.29
N TYR A 49 -1.39 -10.82 0.90
CA TYR A 49 -0.75 -10.01 1.94
C TYR A 49 -1.70 -9.76 3.10
N GLU A 50 -1.16 -9.91 4.29
CA GLU A 50 -1.76 -9.39 5.51
C GLU A 50 -1.68 -7.85 5.49
N VAL A 51 -2.79 -7.20 5.78
CA VAL A 51 -2.89 -5.74 5.80
C VAL A 51 -3.09 -5.27 7.22
N CYS A 52 -2.10 -4.56 7.76
CA CYS A 52 -2.23 -3.91 9.04
C CYS A 52 -2.70 -2.45 8.89
N VAL A 53 -3.54 -2.01 9.83
CA VAL A 53 -4.04 -0.65 9.97
C VAL A 53 -3.67 -0.08 11.32
N THR A 54 -3.36 1.20 11.37
CA THR A 54 -3.14 1.93 12.62
C THR A 54 -4.47 2.32 13.27
N THR A 55 -4.46 2.65 14.57
CA THR A 55 -5.64 3.20 15.27
C THR A 55 -6.29 4.34 14.48
N ALA A 56 -5.50 5.27 13.93
CA ALA A 56 -6.03 6.40 13.15
C ALA A 56 -6.66 5.97 11.81
N GLU A 57 -6.25 4.86 11.23
CA GLU A 57 -6.89 4.28 10.05
C GLU A 57 -8.16 3.54 10.45
N LEU A 58 -8.14 2.81 11.55
CA LEU A 58 -9.31 2.14 12.11
C LEU A 58 -10.43 3.13 12.41
N GLU A 59 -10.11 4.25 13.08
CA GLU A 59 -11.07 5.34 13.35
C GLU A 59 -11.74 5.91 12.09
N ARG A 60 -11.09 5.84 10.93
CA ARG A 60 -11.67 6.26 9.65
C ARG A 60 -12.49 5.17 8.96
N ILE A 61 -12.14 3.90 9.19
CA ILE A 61 -12.80 2.75 8.56
C ILE A 61 -14.10 2.41 9.30
N ILE A 62 -14.11 2.40 10.63
CA ILE A 62 -15.28 2.02 11.44
C ILE A 62 -16.58 2.77 11.03
N PRO A 63 -16.58 4.10 10.85
CA PRO A 63 -17.78 4.83 10.43
C PRO A 63 -18.33 4.44 9.06
N VAL A 64 -17.52 3.78 8.22
CA VAL A 64 -17.90 3.36 6.86
C VAL A 64 -18.46 1.94 6.84
N LEU A 65 -18.27 1.13 7.91
CA LEU A 65 -18.70 -0.26 7.97
C LEU A 65 -20.20 -0.47 7.68
N PRO A 66 -21.14 0.39 8.11
CA PRO A 66 -22.55 0.23 7.74
C PRO A 66 -22.80 0.22 6.22
N GLU A 67 -22.02 0.98 5.43
CA GLU A 67 -22.11 0.94 3.98
C GLU A 67 -21.35 -0.27 3.40
N VAL A 68 -20.24 -0.69 4.02
CA VAL A 68 -19.47 -1.89 3.64
C VAL A 68 -20.34 -3.15 3.71
N VAL A 69 -21.19 -3.29 4.71
CA VAL A 69 -22.12 -4.43 4.90
C VAL A 69 -23.00 -4.67 3.67
N ARG A 70 -23.32 -3.63 2.89
CA ARG A 70 -24.09 -3.79 1.65
C ARG A 70 -23.37 -4.63 0.59
N PHE A 71 -22.04 -4.66 0.63
CA PHE A 71 -21.19 -5.44 -0.26
C PHE A 71 -20.69 -6.73 0.37
N CYS A 72 -20.50 -6.73 1.70
CA CYS A 72 -20.02 -7.84 2.52
C CYS A 72 -21.00 -8.08 3.68
N PRO A 73 -22.17 -8.72 3.45
CA PRO A 73 -23.22 -8.87 4.45
C PRO A 73 -22.79 -9.62 5.71
N HIS A 74 -21.79 -10.51 5.63
CA HIS A 74 -21.24 -11.23 6.77
C HIS A 74 -20.65 -10.30 7.84
N LEU A 75 -20.14 -9.12 7.45
CA LEU A 75 -19.61 -8.12 8.38
C LEU A 75 -20.72 -7.38 9.18
N GLY A 76 -21.98 -7.60 8.85
CA GLY A 76 -23.13 -7.07 9.59
C GLY A 76 -23.63 -7.99 10.70
N THR A 77 -23.05 -9.17 10.88
CA THR A 77 -23.32 -10.07 12.00
C THR A 77 -22.43 -9.70 13.20
N VAL A 78 -22.83 -10.11 14.41
CA VAL A 78 -22.02 -9.87 15.62
C VAL A 78 -20.63 -10.52 15.47
N ASP A 79 -20.61 -11.81 15.11
CA ASP A 79 -19.35 -12.55 14.91
C ASP A 79 -18.50 -11.95 13.80
N GLY A 80 -19.12 -11.52 12.69
CA GLY A 80 -18.39 -10.91 11.57
C GLY A 80 -17.82 -9.54 11.92
N TYR A 81 -18.50 -8.74 12.75
CA TYR A 81 -18.03 -7.45 13.19
C TYR A 81 -16.88 -7.57 14.20
N ASP A 82 -17.00 -8.46 15.17
CA ASP A 82 -16.03 -8.61 16.26
C ASP A 82 -14.69 -9.20 15.78
N ASN A 83 -14.70 -9.90 14.63
CA ASN A 83 -13.52 -10.58 14.06
C ASN A 83 -12.94 -9.87 12.83
N ILE A 84 -13.25 -8.58 12.60
CA ILE A 84 -12.69 -7.86 11.45
C ILE A 84 -11.22 -7.49 11.66
N PHE A 85 -10.84 -7.17 12.89
CA PHE A 85 -9.54 -6.59 13.22
C PHE A 85 -8.96 -7.26 14.46
N ASP A 86 -7.73 -7.79 14.31
CA ASP A 86 -6.95 -8.34 15.41
C ASP A 86 -5.82 -7.40 15.80
N GLU A 87 -5.73 -7.01 17.07
CA GLU A 87 -4.60 -6.20 17.54
C GLU A 87 -3.34 -7.06 17.61
N VAL A 88 -2.39 -6.80 16.70
CA VAL A 88 -1.10 -7.53 16.60
C VAL A 88 0.01 -6.85 17.38
N GLU A 89 -0.06 -5.55 17.54
CA GLU A 89 0.82 -4.71 18.38
C GLU A 89 0.01 -3.53 18.93
N PRO A 90 0.41 -2.87 20.02
CA PRO A 90 -0.31 -1.73 20.57
C PRO A 90 -0.59 -0.65 19.51
N GLY A 91 -1.88 -0.50 19.14
CA GLY A 91 -2.33 0.47 18.14
C GLY A 91 -2.10 0.07 16.68
N LEU A 92 -1.75 -1.19 16.42
CA LEU A 92 -1.65 -1.78 15.09
C LEU A 92 -2.55 -3.01 15.00
N PHE A 93 -3.43 -3.06 14.02
CA PHE A 93 -4.46 -4.08 13.85
C PHE A 93 -4.34 -4.75 12.49
N ALA A 94 -4.27 -6.07 12.44
CA ALA A 94 -4.40 -6.84 11.22
C ALA A 94 -5.88 -6.87 10.78
N ILE A 95 -6.10 -6.78 9.48
CA ILE A 95 -7.41 -7.07 8.88
C ILE A 95 -7.47 -8.56 8.66
N ASP A 96 -8.49 -9.22 9.19
CA ASP A 96 -8.65 -10.67 9.10
C ASP A 96 -9.06 -11.13 7.70
N THR A 97 -8.95 -12.44 7.47
CA THR A 97 -9.26 -13.11 6.21
C THR A 97 -10.32 -14.18 6.43
N ASP A 98 -11.06 -14.52 5.37
CA ASP A 98 -11.96 -15.66 5.37
C ASP A 98 -11.20 -17.01 5.31
N ASP A 99 -11.94 -18.12 5.37
CA ASP A 99 -11.40 -19.49 5.31
C ASP A 99 -10.60 -19.77 4.02
N ASP A 100 -10.84 -19.02 2.95
CA ASP A 100 -10.11 -19.09 1.68
C ASP A 100 -8.85 -18.19 1.69
N GLY A 101 -8.57 -17.49 2.79
CA GLY A 101 -7.46 -16.54 2.95
C GLY A 101 -7.70 -15.22 2.20
N LEU A 102 -8.94 -14.87 1.88
CA LEU A 102 -9.29 -13.61 1.25
C LEU A 102 -9.66 -12.58 2.31
N CYS A 103 -9.09 -11.37 2.21
CA CYS A 103 -9.40 -10.25 3.11
C CYS A 103 -10.92 -10.09 3.30
N LEU A 104 -11.40 -9.94 4.53
CA LEU A 104 -12.83 -9.82 4.87
C LEU A 104 -13.53 -8.64 4.17
N PHE A 105 -12.79 -7.63 3.74
CA PHE A 105 -13.32 -6.54 2.92
C PHE A 105 -13.37 -6.86 1.41
N ALA A 106 -12.95 -8.05 0.98
CA ALA A 106 -13.06 -8.43 -0.40
C ALA A 106 -14.42 -9.08 -0.69
N PHE A 107 -14.98 -8.81 -1.87
CA PHE A 107 -16.21 -9.43 -2.33
C PHE A 107 -16.15 -9.73 -3.82
N ARG A 108 -16.96 -10.70 -4.25
CA ARG A 108 -17.02 -11.11 -5.66
C ARG A 108 -18.21 -10.44 -6.34
N SER A 109 -17.94 -9.71 -7.43
CA SER A 109 -18.97 -9.04 -8.23
C SER A 109 -18.55 -8.95 -9.69
N GLY A 110 -19.45 -9.34 -10.60
CA GLY A 110 -19.21 -9.28 -12.05
C GLY A 110 -17.99 -10.10 -12.50
N GLY A 111 -17.74 -11.26 -11.88
CA GLY A 111 -16.57 -12.11 -12.17
C GLY A 111 -15.23 -11.52 -11.72
N LYS A 112 -15.25 -10.57 -10.79
CA LYS A 112 -14.05 -9.94 -10.22
C LYS A 112 -14.10 -9.93 -8.70
N VAL A 113 -12.91 -9.97 -8.08
CA VAL A 113 -12.71 -9.66 -6.67
C VAL A 113 -12.53 -8.14 -6.53
N ARG A 114 -13.32 -7.53 -5.67
CA ARG A 114 -13.33 -6.08 -5.41
C ARG A 114 -13.20 -5.79 -3.93
N CYS A 115 -12.81 -4.58 -3.58
CA CYS A 115 -12.73 -4.10 -2.21
C CYS A 115 -14.02 -3.37 -1.80
N SER A 116 -14.69 -3.84 -0.76
CA SER A 116 -15.93 -3.22 -0.25
C SER A 116 -15.68 -1.85 0.38
N LEU A 117 -14.52 -1.61 1.01
CA LEU A 117 -14.15 -0.28 1.47
C LEU A 117 -14.09 0.72 0.31
N HIS A 118 -13.51 0.33 -0.83
CA HIS A 118 -13.48 1.19 -2.01
C HIS A 118 -14.90 1.44 -2.54
N SER A 119 -15.72 0.39 -2.65
CA SER A 119 -17.09 0.49 -3.15
C SER A 119 -17.98 1.33 -2.24
N ALA A 120 -17.83 1.17 -0.91
CA ALA A 120 -18.53 2.00 0.07
C ALA A 120 -18.09 3.48 -0.03
N GLY A 121 -16.78 3.73 -0.18
CA GLY A 121 -16.27 5.09 -0.41
C GLY A 121 -16.90 5.75 -1.64
N VAL A 122 -16.96 5.04 -2.76
CA VAL A 122 -17.61 5.53 -3.99
C VAL A 122 -19.10 5.82 -3.74
N ALA A 123 -19.82 4.92 -3.07
CA ALA A 123 -21.25 5.10 -2.76
C ALA A 123 -21.50 6.31 -1.84
N LEU A 124 -20.57 6.60 -0.93
CA LEU A 124 -20.64 7.73 -0.01
C LEU A 124 -20.03 9.04 -0.56
N GLY A 125 -19.48 9.02 -1.78
CA GLY A 125 -18.77 10.17 -2.35
C GLY A 125 -17.47 10.52 -1.61
N LEU A 126 -16.87 9.57 -0.91
CA LEU A 126 -15.63 9.76 -0.16
C LEU A 126 -14.42 9.38 -1.02
N PRO A 127 -13.33 10.15 -0.95
CA PRO A 127 -12.12 9.81 -1.67
C PRO A 127 -11.43 8.57 -1.05
N PRO A 128 -10.68 7.78 -1.83
CA PRO A 128 -10.12 6.49 -1.40
C PRO A 128 -9.28 6.57 -0.10
N GLU A 129 -8.53 7.63 0.10
CA GLU A 129 -7.68 7.83 1.29
C GLU A 129 -8.48 8.01 2.59
N LYS A 130 -9.78 8.25 2.50
CA LYS A 130 -10.66 8.34 3.68
C LYS A 130 -11.19 6.98 4.14
N VAL A 131 -11.15 5.99 3.27
CA VAL A 131 -11.81 4.70 3.52
C VAL A 131 -10.85 3.50 3.40
N LYS A 132 -9.79 3.59 2.62
CA LYS A 132 -8.85 2.47 2.43
C LYS A 132 -7.63 2.58 3.33
N PRO A 133 -7.07 1.43 3.77
CA PRO A 133 -5.74 1.39 4.38
C PRO A 133 -4.66 1.96 3.46
N LYS A 134 -3.66 2.61 4.04
CA LYS A 134 -2.52 3.16 3.28
C LYS A 134 -1.77 2.10 2.50
N ALA A 135 -1.59 0.91 3.10
CA ALA A 135 -0.96 -0.21 2.43
C ALA A 135 -1.72 -0.59 1.14
N CYS A 136 -3.07 -0.64 1.20
CA CYS A 136 -3.90 -0.93 0.03
C CYS A 136 -3.89 0.20 -1.02
N LEU A 137 -3.70 1.45 -0.61
CA LEU A 137 -3.58 2.59 -1.53
C LEU A 137 -2.23 2.61 -2.24
N LEU A 138 -1.17 2.25 -1.52
CA LEU A 138 0.19 2.24 -2.06
C LEU A 138 0.48 1.04 -2.95
N TRP A 139 -0.32 -0.04 -2.89
CA TRP A 139 -0.09 -1.23 -3.70
C TRP A 139 0.16 -0.88 -5.18
N PRO A 140 1.18 -1.42 -5.84
CA PRO A 140 2.15 -2.44 -5.42
C PRO A 140 3.45 -1.89 -4.81
N MET A 141 3.42 -0.70 -4.24
CA MET A 141 4.55 -0.11 -3.53
C MET A 141 4.47 -0.43 -2.03
N ASN A 142 5.62 -0.72 -1.42
CA ASN A 142 5.75 -0.92 0.03
C ASN A 142 7.12 -0.46 0.52
N PHE A 143 7.28 -0.33 1.83
CA PHE A 143 8.59 -0.17 2.45
C PHE A 143 9.26 -1.53 2.56
N SER A 144 10.46 -1.67 2.01
CA SER A 144 11.26 -2.88 2.18
C SER A 144 11.62 -3.07 3.66
N GLU A 145 11.59 -4.31 4.15
CA GLU A 145 12.02 -4.65 5.52
C GLU A 145 13.39 -4.02 5.85
N GLY A 146 13.46 -3.34 7.00
CA GLY A 146 14.67 -2.66 7.45
C GLY A 146 15.15 -1.49 6.60
N LYS A 147 14.39 -1.08 5.57
CA LYS A 147 14.67 0.09 4.73
C LYS A 147 13.45 1.02 4.73
N GLU A 148 13.63 2.23 5.22
CA GLU A 148 12.59 3.28 5.11
C GLU A 148 12.49 3.84 3.67
N VAL A 149 12.60 2.98 2.67
CA VAL A 149 12.58 3.34 1.25
C VAL A 149 11.35 2.71 0.61
N LEU A 150 10.45 3.54 0.10
CA LEU A 150 9.32 3.09 -0.69
C LEU A 150 9.82 2.55 -2.04
N SER A 151 9.50 1.32 -2.33
CA SER A 151 9.88 0.62 -3.56
C SER A 151 8.75 -0.27 -4.05
N LEU A 152 8.87 -0.79 -5.25
CA LEU A 152 7.99 -1.85 -5.73
C LEU A 152 8.22 -3.13 -4.89
N VAL A 153 7.17 -3.87 -4.56
CA VAL A 153 7.30 -5.20 -3.95
C VAL A 153 7.92 -6.18 -4.94
N ASP A 154 8.69 -7.15 -4.44
CA ASP A 154 9.53 -8.01 -5.28
C ASP A 154 8.70 -8.88 -6.25
N ASP A 155 7.52 -9.30 -5.83
CA ASP A 155 6.60 -10.15 -6.58
C ASP A 155 5.50 -9.36 -7.33
N ALA A 156 5.61 -8.04 -7.43
CA ALA A 156 4.61 -7.18 -8.06
C ALA A 156 4.15 -7.67 -9.44
N LEU A 157 5.06 -8.24 -10.23
CA LEU A 157 4.78 -8.71 -11.60
C LEU A 157 4.03 -10.05 -11.67
N THR A 158 3.82 -10.72 -10.54
CA THR A 158 2.94 -11.91 -10.49
C THR A 158 1.46 -11.55 -10.55
N PHE A 159 1.14 -10.28 -10.27
CA PHE A 159 -0.22 -9.75 -10.28
C PHE A 159 -0.53 -9.09 -11.61
N ARG A 160 -1.64 -9.49 -12.25
CA ARG A 160 -2.03 -9.01 -13.58
C ARG A 160 -2.30 -7.50 -13.67
N CYS A 161 -2.56 -6.85 -12.55
CA CYS A 161 -2.71 -5.39 -12.48
C CYS A 161 -1.40 -4.63 -12.69
N ASN A 162 -0.27 -5.35 -12.70
CA ASN A 162 1.06 -4.81 -12.89
C ASN A 162 1.67 -5.38 -14.19
N THR A 163 2.11 -4.51 -15.06
CA THR A 163 2.76 -4.91 -16.31
C THR A 163 4.14 -4.32 -16.42
N LEU A 164 5.11 -5.15 -16.81
CA LEU A 164 6.48 -4.69 -17.00
C LEU A 164 6.53 -3.70 -18.16
N ARG A 165 7.07 -2.52 -17.92
CA ARG A 165 7.30 -1.52 -18.95
C ARG A 165 8.47 -1.91 -19.84
N ARG A 166 8.25 -1.85 -21.15
CA ARG A 166 9.34 -2.03 -22.14
C ARG A 166 10.08 -0.71 -22.30
N GLY A 167 11.40 -0.73 -22.08
CA GLY A 167 12.26 0.43 -22.22
C GLY A 167 12.40 1.29 -20.95
N ARG A 168 13.16 2.39 -21.04
CA ARG A 168 13.38 3.32 -19.93
C ARG A 168 12.28 4.37 -19.88
N SER A 169 11.21 4.09 -19.18
CA SER A 169 10.20 5.13 -18.89
C SER A 169 10.76 6.17 -17.91
N ARG A 170 10.43 7.43 -18.13
CA ARG A 170 10.71 8.53 -17.19
C ARG A 170 9.45 9.08 -16.54
N ASN A 171 8.30 8.51 -16.84
CA ASN A 171 7.01 8.96 -16.29
C ASN A 171 6.46 7.90 -15.35
N LEU A 172 6.08 8.29 -14.15
CA LEU A 172 5.30 7.45 -13.25
C LEU A 172 3.90 7.21 -13.83
N SER A 173 3.32 6.05 -13.54
CA SER A 173 1.92 5.77 -13.90
C SER A 173 1.00 6.74 -13.16
N PRO A 174 -0.10 7.23 -13.76
CA PRO A 174 -1.05 8.11 -13.09
C PRO A 174 -1.54 7.54 -11.76
N ALA A 175 -1.82 6.23 -11.70
CA ALA A 175 -2.25 5.56 -10.47
C ALA A 175 -1.23 5.69 -9.32
N PHE A 176 0.07 5.66 -9.62
CA PHE A 176 1.11 5.89 -8.61
C PHE A 176 1.16 7.34 -8.14
N LEU A 177 0.99 8.30 -9.04
CA LEU A 177 0.95 9.72 -8.67
C LEU A 177 -0.22 10.01 -7.74
N GLU A 178 -1.40 9.51 -8.07
CA GLU A 178 -2.63 9.64 -7.27
C GLU A 178 -2.47 8.97 -5.89
N ALA A 179 -1.95 7.74 -5.83
CA ALA A 179 -1.73 7.03 -4.58
C ALA A 179 -0.71 7.76 -3.67
N LEU A 180 0.36 8.29 -4.24
CA LEU A 180 1.38 9.04 -3.50
C LEU A 180 0.83 10.35 -2.95
N ASP A 181 0.02 11.06 -3.71
CA ASP A 181 -0.66 12.28 -3.24
C ASP A 181 -1.70 11.96 -2.15
N ALA A 182 -2.48 10.90 -2.33
CA ALA A 182 -3.48 10.47 -1.36
C ALA A 182 -2.85 10.11 0.01
N VAL A 183 -1.70 9.42 0.00
CA VAL A 183 -1.06 8.94 1.23
C VAL A 183 -0.13 9.96 1.87
N TYR A 184 0.63 10.72 1.07
CA TYR A 184 1.70 11.59 1.57
C TYR A 184 1.42 13.09 1.42
N GLY A 185 0.26 13.43 0.87
CA GLY A 185 -0.20 14.79 0.70
C GLY A 185 0.05 15.33 -0.71
N LYS A 186 -0.87 16.22 -1.10
CA LYS A 186 -0.95 16.81 -2.44
C LYS A 186 0.39 17.39 -2.92
N GLY A 187 0.76 17.08 -4.14
CA GLY A 187 1.98 17.52 -4.82
C GLY A 187 3.22 16.67 -4.50
N VAL A 188 3.11 15.58 -3.74
CA VAL A 188 4.20 14.59 -3.59
C VAL A 188 4.39 13.84 -4.91
N GLY A 189 3.30 13.40 -5.52
CA GLY A 189 3.29 12.76 -6.83
C GLY A 189 3.98 13.64 -7.89
N ASP A 190 3.63 14.91 -7.98
CA ASP A 190 4.23 15.85 -8.94
C ASP A 190 5.75 15.97 -8.76
N ARG A 191 6.23 16.11 -7.51
CA ARG A 191 7.67 16.19 -7.23
C ARG A 191 8.42 14.90 -7.63
N LEU A 192 7.79 13.75 -7.37
CA LEU A 192 8.34 12.46 -7.79
C LEU A 192 8.31 12.29 -9.30
N GLY A 193 7.24 12.73 -9.97
CA GLY A 193 7.13 12.76 -11.43
C GLY A 193 8.23 13.62 -12.07
N GLN A 194 8.48 14.83 -11.55
CA GLN A 194 9.55 15.71 -12.01
C GLN A 194 10.93 15.07 -11.81
N ALA A 195 11.17 14.45 -10.64
CA ALA A 195 12.41 13.75 -10.37
C ALA A 195 12.62 12.56 -11.32
N ALA A 196 11.57 11.80 -11.62
CA ALA A 196 11.61 10.72 -12.58
C ALA A 196 11.94 11.23 -14.00
N ALA A 197 11.27 12.30 -14.44
CA ALA A 197 11.52 12.94 -15.75
C ALA A 197 12.96 13.43 -15.89
N SER A 198 13.57 13.93 -14.80
CA SER A 198 14.98 14.32 -14.76
C SER A 198 15.97 13.14 -14.76
N GLY A 199 15.46 11.90 -14.68
CA GLY A 199 16.28 10.68 -14.68
C GLY A 199 16.80 10.27 -13.30
N ALA A 200 16.25 10.81 -12.21
CA ALA A 200 16.59 10.38 -10.86
C ALA A 200 16.17 8.92 -10.65
N ARG A 201 17.06 8.12 -10.05
CA ARG A 201 16.78 6.71 -9.72
C ARG A 201 16.32 6.53 -8.27
N ARG A 202 16.78 7.42 -7.39
CA ARG A 202 16.37 7.49 -5.97
C ARG A 202 16.18 8.94 -5.61
N VAL A 203 15.18 9.21 -4.82
CA VAL A 203 14.84 10.56 -4.42
C VAL A 203 14.38 10.61 -2.96
N ALA A 204 14.61 11.76 -2.34
CA ALA A 204 14.10 12.09 -1.02
C ALA A 204 13.17 13.31 -1.17
N VAL A 205 11.91 13.17 -0.82
CA VAL A 205 10.93 14.26 -0.86
C VAL A 205 10.38 14.55 0.54
N SER A 206 10.16 15.82 0.86
CA SER A 206 9.51 16.19 2.11
C SER A 206 8.05 15.79 2.09
N ARG A 207 7.59 15.13 3.16
CA ARG A 207 6.16 14.89 3.41
C ARG A 207 5.57 16.22 3.88
N ARG A 208 4.50 16.70 3.26
CA ARG A 208 3.72 17.79 3.83
C ARG A 208 2.81 17.19 4.91
N ARG A 209 2.77 17.85 6.08
CA ARG A 209 1.81 17.52 7.14
C ARG A 209 0.42 17.95 6.74
#